data_a1c49a1050ef1bb8592d73224e9b5f19
#
_entry.id   a1c49a1050ef1bb8592d73224e9b5f19
#
_cell.length_a   1.000
_cell.length_b   1.000
_cell.length_c   1.000
_cell.angle_alpha   90.00
_cell.angle_beta   90.00
_cell.angle_gamma   90.00
#
_symmetry.space_group_name_H-M   'P 1'
#
loop_
_entity.id
_entity.type
_entity.pdbx_description
1 polymer ?
#
loop_
_entity_poly.entity_id
_entity_poly.type
_entity_poly.pdbx_seq_one_letter_code
_entity_poly.pdbx_strand_id
1 'polypeptide(L)'
;MRCPFCAYLEDKVVDSRESREGDSIRRRRECLRCERRFTSYERIDEIPYMVVKKDGRREPFDRNKVMAGLLRACEKRPVPSAKLDSIVNSVEKYVQESPERERPTSKVGEMIMRRLKELDKVAYVRFASVYLEFEDVTEFMKELKTLVRKRDGATAKRA
;
A
#
# COMPACT_ATOMS: atom_id res chain seq x y z
N MET A 1 20.29 27.82 7.59
CA MET A 1 19.91 27.20 6.30
C MET A 1 20.54 28.01 5.15
N ARG A 2 20.98 27.35 4.07
CA ARG A 2 21.66 28.05 2.96
C ARG A 2 20.72 29.03 2.26
N CYS A 3 21.16 30.31 2.20
CA CYS A 3 20.36 31.36 1.54
C CYS A 3 20.22 31.09 0.03
N PRO A 4 19.00 31.10 -0.54
CA PRO A 4 18.78 30.82 -1.97
C PRO A 4 19.30 31.95 -2.89
N PHE A 5 19.62 33.13 -2.36
CA PHE A 5 20.04 34.29 -3.14
C PHE A 5 21.55 34.48 -3.20
N CYS A 6 22.26 34.26 -2.07
CA CYS A 6 23.72 34.51 -1.98
C CYS A 6 24.51 33.32 -1.46
N ALA A 7 23.85 32.18 -1.24
CA ALA A 7 24.43 30.94 -0.74
C ALA A 7 25.11 31.00 0.65
N TYR A 8 24.92 32.08 1.39
CA TYR A 8 25.43 32.20 2.77
C TYR A 8 24.70 31.24 3.70
N LEU A 9 25.42 30.70 4.70
CA LEU A 9 24.89 29.59 5.53
C LEU A 9 24.12 30.04 6.78
N GLU A 10 24.35 31.29 7.22
CA GLU A 10 23.75 31.80 8.44
C GLU A 10 22.53 32.65 8.15
N ASP A 11 21.46 32.37 8.88
CA ASP A 11 20.18 33.06 8.81
C ASP A 11 19.56 33.16 10.21
N LYS A 12 18.64 34.09 10.39
CA LYS A 12 17.79 34.18 11.57
C LYS A 12 16.33 33.93 11.20
N VAL A 13 15.58 33.30 12.09
CA VAL A 13 14.13 33.11 11.94
C VAL A 13 13.44 34.39 12.43
N VAL A 14 12.64 35.02 11.56
CA VAL A 14 11.92 36.28 11.87
C VAL A 14 10.44 36.02 12.18
N ASP A 15 9.87 34.89 11.70
CA ASP A 15 8.48 34.47 11.96
C ASP A 15 8.38 32.97 11.87
N SER A 16 7.54 32.36 12.73
CA SER A 16 7.27 30.93 12.73
C SER A 16 5.77 30.71 12.96
N ARG A 17 5.14 29.92 12.10
CA ARG A 17 3.71 29.58 12.20
C ARG A 17 3.50 28.12 11.93
N GLU A 18 2.71 27.49 12.76
CA GLU A 18 2.23 26.14 12.53
C GLU A 18 1.12 26.13 11.47
N SER A 19 1.03 25.04 10.69
CA SER A 19 -0.12 24.77 9.84
C SER A 19 -1.38 24.54 10.69
N ARG A 20 -2.56 24.74 10.11
CA ARG A 20 -3.83 24.48 10.82
C ARG A 20 -3.99 23.01 11.24
N GLU A 21 -3.34 22.11 10.54
CA GLU A 21 -3.36 20.66 10.76
C GLU A 21 -2.27 20.19 11.74
N GLY A 22 -1.35 21.07 12.13
CA GLY A 22 -0.25 20.77 13.07
C GLY A 22 0.87 19.88 12.49
N ASP A 23 0.85 19.61 11.17
CA ASP A 23 1.77 18.71 10.48
C ASP A 23 3.03 19.38 9.93
N SER A 24 3.03 20.70 9.89
CA SER A 24 4.15 21.47 9.34
C SER A 24 4.33 22.83 10.01
N ILE A 25 5.56 23.31 10.02
CA ILE A 25 5.93 24.63 10.52
C ILE A 25 6.48 25.44 9.37
N ARG A 26 5.83 26.57 9.08
CA ARG A 26 6.32 27.56 8.13
C ARG A 26 7.23 28.55 8.87
N ARG A 27 8.49 28.66 8.44
CA ARG A 27 9.44 29.64 8.99
C ARG A 27 9.83 30.68 7.96
N ARG A 28 9.68 31.95 8.30
CA ARG A 28 10.21 33.06 7.53
C ARG A 28 11.59 33.38 8.05
N ARG A 29 12.59 33.29 7.20
CA ARG A 29 14.01 33.44 7.53
C ARG A 29 14.57 34.68 6.84
N GLU A 30 15.59 35.30 7.46
CA GLU A 30 16.34 36.44 6.90
C GLU A 30 17.82 36.09 6.89
N CYS A 31 18.45 36.20 5.74
CA CYS A 31 19.89 35.96 5.59
C CYS A 31 20.69 37.02 6.31
N LEU A 32 21.71 36.65 7.10
CA LEU A 32 22.55 37.61 7.81
C LEU A 32 23.52 38.37 6.92
N ARG A 33 23.73 37.89 5.65
CA ARG A 33 24.67 38.57 4.71
C ARG A 33 23.96 39.50 3.74
N CYS A 34 22.87 39.07 3.10
CA CYS A 34 22.20 39.84 2.06
C CYS A 34 20.84 40.40 2.49
N GLU A 35 20.44 40.16 3.74
CA GLU A 35 19.19 40.63 4.39
C GLU A 35 17.90 40.26 3.67
N ARG A 36 17.99 39.47 2.61
CA ARG A 36 16.82 38.97 1.89
C ARG A 36 16.10 37.89 2.69
N ARG A 37 14.78 37.95 2.60
CA ARG A 37 13.91 37.00 3.28
C ARG A 37 13.51 35.85 2.38
N PHE A 38 13.51 34.64 2.94
CA PHE A 38 13.03 33.43 2.28
C PHE A 38 12.20 32.60 3.26
N THR A 39 11.39 31.70 2.74
CA THR A 39 10.52 30.84 3.54
C THR A 39 11.01 29.40 3.44
N SER A 40 11.05 28.70 4.59
CA SER A 40 11.25 27.27 4.67
C SER A 40 10.05 26.61 5.33
N TYR A 41 9.83 25.34 5.03
CA TYR A 41 8.86 24.49 5.68
C TYR A 41 9.58 23.34 6.36
N GLU A 42 9.25 23.11 7.62
CA GLU A 42 9.63 21.90 8.33
C GLU A 42 8.41 20.98 8.35
N ARG A 43 8.59 19.75 7.96
CA ARG A 43 7.55 18.72 8.00
C ARG A 43 8.12 17.50 8.68
N ILE A 44 7.24 16.70 9.29
CA ILE A 44 7.61 15.39 9.80
C ILE A 44 7.91 14.53 8.57
N ASP A 45 9.10 13.94 8.54
CA ASP A 45 9.47 13.00 7.50
C ASP A 45 8.81 11.65 7.80
N GLU A 46 7.75 11.36 7.08
CA GLU A 46 7.04 10.08 7.20
C GLU A 46 7.86 8.99 6.52
N ILE A 47 8.50 8.14 7.31
CA ILE A 47 9.16 6.96 6.79
C ILE A 47 8.10 6.02 6.23
N PRO A 48 8.08 5.76 4.91
CA PRO A 48 7.05 4.92 4.31
C PRO A 48 7.15 3.48 4.82
N TYR A 49 6.01 2.82 4.95
CA TYR A 49 5.98 1.39 5.15
C TYR A 49 6.42 0.68 3.87
N MET A 50 7.28 -0.32 4.01
CA MET A 50 7.88 -1.02 2.89
C MET A 50 7.25 -2.40 2.71
N VAL A 51 7.26 -2.87 1.47
CA VAL A 51 6.97 -4.27 1.14
C VAL A 51 8.21 -4.92 0.52
N VAL A 52 8.51 -6.13 0.97
CA VAL A 52 9.65 -6.91 0.47
C VAL A 52 9.14 -7.88 -0.60
N LYS A 53 9.66 -7.76 -1.81
CA LYS A 53 9.35 -8.63 -2.95
C LYS A 53 10.00 -10.01 -2.79
N LYS A 54 9.57 -10.99 -3.61
CA LYS A 54 10.16 -12.34 -3.64
C LYS A 54 11.67 -12.33 -3.92
N ASP A 55 12.15 -11.37 -4.72
CA ASP A 55 13.57 -11.17 -5.06
C ASP A 55 14.36 -10.37 -4.02
N GLY A 56 13.76 -10.03 -2.88
CA GLY A 56 14.37 -9.27 -1.79
C GLY A 56 14.35 -7.75 -1.97
N ARG A 57 13.89 -7.22 -3.11
CA ARG A 57 13.76 -5.76 -3.30
C ARG A 57 12.72 -5.18 -2.36
N ARG A 58 12.98 -3.99 -1.87
CA ARG A 58 12.09 -3.20 -1.03
C ARG A 58 11.43 -2.10 -1.84
N GLU A 59 10.12 -2.00 -1.76
CA GLU A 59 9.33 -0.94 -2.39
C GLU A 59 8.39 -0.32 -1.35
N PRO A 60 8.09 0.99 -1.43
CA PRO A 60 7.04 1.59 -0.62
C PRO A 60 5.71 0.87 -0.85
N PHE A 61 4.96 0.65 0.23
CA PHE A 61 3.60 0.13 0.10
C PHE A 61 2.73 1.13 -0.65
N ASP A 62 2.06 0.67 -1.69
CA ASP A 62 1.17 1.49 -2.49
C ASP A 62 -0.25 0.89 -2.50
N ARG A 63 -1.15 1.56 -1.77
CA ARG A 63 -2.57 1.24 -1.70
C ARG A 63 -3.22 1.15 -3.08
N ASN A 64 -2.84 2.05 -4.00
CA ASN A 64 -3.43 2.10 -5.33
C ASN A 64 -3.02 0.90 -6.19
N LYS A 65 -1.81 0.39 -6.02
CA LYS A 65 -1.37 -0.86 -6.69
C LYS A 65 -2.22 -2.04 -6.24
N VAL A 66 -2.52 -2.15 -4.94
CA VAL A 66 -3.38 -3.22 -4.41
C VAL A 66 -4.79 -3.09 -4.98
N MET A 67 -5.38 -1.90 -4.94
CA MET A 67 -6.71 -1.64 -5.49
C MET A 67 -6.79 -1.95 -6.99
N ALA A 68 -5.81 -1.52 -7.78
CA ALA A 68 -5.77 -1.79 -9.21
C ALA A 68 -5.70 -3.30 -9.51
N GLY A 69 -4.93 -4.07 -8.73
CA GLY A 69 -4.89 -5.53 -8.84
C GLY A 69 -6.24 -6.19 -8.56
N LEU A 70 -6.93 -5.73 -7.51
CA LEU A 70 -8.27 -6.20 -7.16
C LEU A 70 -9.31 -5.87 -8.22
N LEU A 71 -9.31 -4.65 -8.75
CA LEU A 71 -10.22 -4.20 -9.81
C LEU A 71 -10.07 -5.05 -11.09
N ARG A 72 -8.82 -5.32 -11.51
CA ARG A 72 -8.54 -6.20 -12.65
C ARG A 72 -9.06 -7.61 -12.43
N ALA A 73 -8.85 -8.18 -11.24
CA ALA A 73 -9.34 -9.50 -10.92
C ALA A 73 -10.88 -9.58 -10.90
N CYS A 74 -11.54 -8.53 -10.42
CA CYS A 74 -13.00 -8.44 -10.30
C CYS A 74 -13.69 -7.83 -11.54
N GLU A 75 -12.96 -7.57 -12.63
CA GLU A 75 -13.54 -7.00 -13.85
C GLU A 75 -14.69 -7.86 -14.37
N LYS A 76 -15.85 -7.23 -14.66
CA LYS A 76 -17.11 -7.87 -15.07
C LYS A 76 -17.66 -8.89 -14.05
N ARG A 77 -17.27 -8.76 -12.77
CA ARG A 77 -17.86 -9.55 -11.68
C ARG A 77 -18.78 -8.67 -10.82
N PRO A 78 -19.88 -9.21 -10.26
CA PRO A 78 -20.80 -8.44 -9.43
C PRO A 78 -20.25 -8.25 -8.00
N VAL A 79 -19.04 -7.69 -7.90
CA VAL A 79 -18.37 -7.43 -6.63
C VAL A 79 -18.47 -5.95 -6.32
N PRO A 80 -19.12 -5.54 -5.20
CA PRO A 80 -19.23 -4.14 -4.80
C PRO A 80 -17.86 -3.53 -4.47
N SER A 81 -17.62 -2.29 -4.90
CA SER A 81 -16.39 -1.55 -4.60
C SER A 81 -16.09 -1.47 -3.10
N ALA A 82 -17.11 -1.29 -2.27
CA ALA A 82 -16.97 -1.27 -0.81
C ALA A 82 -16.32 -2.54 -0.23
N LYS A 83 -16.51 -3.71 -0.87
CA LYS A 83 -15.83 -4.95 -0.47
C LYS A 83 -14.35 -4.92 -0.83
N LEU A 84 -14.01 -4.35 -1.99
CA LEU A 84 -12.61 -4.17 -2.41
C LEU A 84 -11.90 -3.18 -1.50
N ASP A 85 -12.54 -2.06 -1.17
CA ASP A 85 -12.01 -1.10 -0.19
C ASP A 85 -11.75 -1.75 1.17
N SER A 86 -12.66 -2.60 1.64
CA SER A 86 -12.49 -3.33 2.90
C SER A 86 -11.26 -4.25 2.86
N ILE A 87 -10.99 -4.91 1.73
CA ILE A 87 -9.79 -5.74 1.55
C ILE A 87 -8.54 -4.86 1.60
N VAL A 88 -8.52 -3.76 0.84
CA VAL A 88 -7.38 -2.83 0.79
C VAL A 88 -7.09 -2.25 2.17
N ASN A 89 -8.12 -1.79 2.90
CA ASN A 89 -7.97 -1.27 4.26
C ASN A 89 -7.39 -2.32 5.22
N SER A 90 -7.81 -3.58 5.09
CA SER A 90 -7.26 -4.67 5.92
C SER A 90 -5.78 -4.94 5.62
N VAL A 91 -5.38 -4.86 4.36
CA VAL A 91 -3.99 -5.00 3.93
C VAL A 91 -3.14 -3.83 4.41
N GLU A 92 -3.63 -2.61 4.24
CA GLU A 92 -2.96 -1.39 4.68
C GLU A 92 -2.71 -1.43 6.19
N LYS A 93 -3.75 -1.74 6.97
CA LYS A 93 -3.64 -1.92 8.42
C LYS A 93 -2.59 -2.95 8.79
N TYR A 94 -2.58 -4.12 8.13
CA TYR A 94 -1.58 -5.17 8.37
C TYR A 94 -0.15 -4.70 8.12
N VAL A 95 0.05 -3.87 7.08
CA VAL A 95 1.37 -3.30 6.76
C VAL A 95 1.77 -2.25 7.80
N GLN A 96 0.84 -1.38 8.20
CA GLN A 96 1.07 -0.33 9.20
C GLN A 96 1.33 -0.86 10.61
N GLU A 97 0.79 -2.01 10.96
CA GLU A 97 1.02 -2.68 12.24
C GLU A 97 2.38 -3.41 12.33
N SER A 98 3.23 -3.29 11.29
CA SER A 98 4.57 -3.90 11.34
C SER A 98 5.52 -3.09 12.24
N PRO A 99 6.10 -3.69 13.29
CA PRO A 99 7.12 -3.02 14.12
C PRO A 99 8.36 -2.62 13.30
N GLU A 100 8.74 -3.43 12.32
CA GLU A 100 9.90 -3.24 11.45
C GLU A 100 9.59 -2.33 10.25
N ARG A 101 8.34 -1.84 10.13
CA ARG A 101 7.82 -1.06 8.98
C ARG A 101 8.00 -1.75 7.62
N GLU A 102 8.16 -3.06 7.62
CA GLU A 102 8.22 -3.86 6.39
C GLU A 102 7.39 -5.15 6.51
N ARG A 103 6.83 -5.59 5.39
CA ARG A 103 6.09 -6.85 5.26
C ARG A 103 6.41 -7.52 3.93
N PRO A 104 6.52 -8.87 3.91
CA PRO A 104 6.71 -9.58 2.66
C PRO A 104 5.44 -9.51 1.79
N THR A 105 5.62 -9.25 0.49
CA THR A 105 4.49 -9.23 -0.46
C THR A 105 3.77 -10.58 -0.53
N SER A 106 4.44 -11.70 -0.24
CA SER A 106 3.82 -13.02 -0.13
C SER A 106 2.69 -13.05 0.89
N LYS A 107 2.86 -12.44 2.07
CA LYS A 107 1.82 -12.37 3.09
C LYS A 107 0.66 -11.45 2.69
N VAL A 108 0.97 -10.33 2.06
CA VAL A 108 -0.04 -9.42 1.50
C VAL A 108 -0.91 -10.15 0.48
N GLY A 109 -0.29 -10.87 -0.46
CA GLY A 109 -1.02 -11.62 -1.47
C GLY A 109 -1.83 -12.79 -0.90
N GLU A 110 -1.31 -13.53 0.08
CA GLU A 110 -2.06 -14.56 0.79
C GLU A 110 -3.34 -13.99 1.45
N MET A 111 -3.26 -12.81 2.07
CA MET A 111 -4.42 -12.14 2.66
C MET A 111 -5.46 -11.78 1.60
N ILE A 112 -5.04 -11.20 0.48
CA ILE A 112 -5.92 -10.83 -0.63
C ILE A 112 -6.59 -12.09 -1.19
N MET A 113 -5.83 -13.12 -1.49
CA MET A 113 -6.33 -14.38 -2.05
C MET A 113 -7.37 -15.03 -1.12
N ARG A 114 -7.11 -15.07 0.19
CA ARG A 114 -8.07 -15.60 1.16
C ARG A 114 -9.41 -14.86 1.12
N ARG A 115 -9.38 -13.52 1.06
CA ARG A 115 -10.60 -12.69 0.98
C ARG A 115 -11.32 -12.83 -0.35
N LEU A 116 -10.59 -12.86 -1.46
CA LEU A 116 -11.17 -13.08 -2.79
C LEU A 116 -11.81 -14.46 -2.91
N LYS A 117 -11.22 -15.51 -2.32
CA LYS A 117 -11.75 -16.87 -2.32
C LYS A 117 -13.14 -16.98 -1.69
N GLU A 118 -13.38 -16.16 -0.64
CA GLU A 118 -14.69 -16.07 0.02
C GLU A 118 -15.68 -15.20 -0.77
N LEU A 119 -15.19 -14.15 -1.43
CA LEU A 119 -16.00 -13.14 -2.10
C LEU A 119 -16.45 -13.58 -3.50
N ASP A 120 -15.51 -13.98 -4.35
CA ASP A 120 -15.76 -14.42 -5.72
C ASP A 120 -14.64 -15.35 -6.21
N LYS A 121 -14.99 -16.60 -6.49
CA LYS A 121 -14.03 -17.63 -6.88
C LYS A 121 -13.36 -17.36 -8.23
N VAL A 122 -14.05 -16.68 -9.16
CA VAL A 122 -13.47 -16.33 -10.46
C VAL A 122 -12.46 -15.20 -10.30
N ALA A 123 -12.78 -14.18 -9.50
CA ALA A 123 -11.84 -13.13 -9.16
C ALA A 123 -10.60 -13.69 -8.44
N TYR A 124 -10.81 -14.64 -7.51
CA TYR A 124 -9.70 -15.36 -6.88
C TYR A 124 -8.79 -16.03 -7.91
N VAL A 125 -9.34 -16.81 -8.84
CA VAL A 125 -8.55 -17.52 -9.86
C VAL A 125 -7.74 -16.55 -10.73
N ARG A 126 -8.36 -15.45 -11.15
CA ARG A 126 -7.68 -14.39 -11.93
C ARG A 126 -6.54 -13.75 -11.16
N PHE A 127 -6.76 -13.45 -9.89
CA PHE A 127 -5.71 -12.86 -9.04
C PHE A 127 -4.58 -13.87 -8.81
N ALA A 128 -4.93 -15.12 -8.48
CA ALA A 128 -3.99 -16.19 -8.23
C ALA A 128 -3.13 -16.51 -9.46
N SER A 129 -3.69 -16.45 -10.67
CA SER A 129 -2.96 -16.73 -11.92
C SER A 129 -1.79 -15.76 -12.17
N VAL A 130 -1.91 -14.53 -11.70
CA VAL A 130 -0.83 -13.53 -11.80
C VAL A 130 0.10 -13.59 -10.58
N TYR A 131 -0.48 -13.81 -9.40
CA TYR A 131 0.24 -13.70 -8.15
C TYR A 131 1.10 -14.94 -7.83
N LEU A 132 0.60 -16.15 -8.10
CA LEU A 132 1.28 -17.39 -7.78
C LEU A 132 2.36 -17.75 -8.80
N GLU A 133 2.37 -17.10 -9.98
CA GLU A 133 3.38 -17.34 -11.02
C GLU A 133 3.52 -18.83 -11.33
N PHE A 134 2.38 -19.51 -11.66
CA PHE A 134 2.38 -20.93 -11.95
C PHE A 134 3.39 -21.29 -13.04
N GLU A 135 4.20 -22.32 -12.80
CA GLU A 135 5.20 -22.80 -13.76
C GLU A 135 4.55 -23.52 -14.93
N ASP A 136 3.46 -24.23 -14.68
CA ASP A 136 2.72 -24.98 -15.70
C ASP A 136 1.21 -25.00 -15.47
N VAL A 137 0.51 -25.49 -16.48
CA VAL A 137 -0.96 -25.67 -16.44
C VAL A 137 -1.40 -26.69 -15.38
N THR A 138 -0.55 -27.64 -15.02
CA THR A 138 -0.85 -28.69 -14.05
C THR A 138 -0.98 -28.14 -12.64
N GLU A 139 -0.10 -27.20 -12.27
CA GLU A 139 -0.18 -26.49 -10.98
C GLU A 139 -1.45 -25.65 -10.91
N PHE A 140 -1.76 -24.92 -11.99
CA PHE A 140 -3.00 -24.14 -12.07
C PHE A 140 -4.24 -25.03 -11.92
N MET A 141 -4.27 -26.19 -12.58
CA MET A 141 -5.37 -27.15 -12.47
C MET A 141 -5.50 -27.74 -11.06
N LYS A 142 -4.39 -27.96 -10.33
CA LYS A 142 -4.44 -28.38 -8.93
C LYS A 142 -5.15 -27.34 -8.07
N GLU A 143 -4.82 -26.07 -8.23
CA GLU A 143 -5.46 -24.98 -7.47
C GLU A 143 -6.96 -24.88 -7.79
N LEU A 144 -7.37 -25.02 -9.06
CA LEU A 144 -8.77 -25.06 -9.46
C LEU A 144 -9.53 -26.23 -8.81
N LYS A 145 -8.95 -27.43 -8.80
CA LYS A 145 -9.55 -28.61 -8.16
C LYS A 145 -9.79 -28.38 -6.66
N THR A 146 -8.93 -27.65 -5.95
CA THR A 146 -9.14 -27.33 -4.53
C THR A 146 -10.36 -26.43 -4.30
N LEU A 147 -10.69 -25.56 -5.27
CA LEU A 147 -11.87 -24.70 -5.22
C LEU A 147 -13.19 -25.43 -5.47
N VAL A 148 -13.16 -26.45 -6.33
CA VAL A 148 -14.34 -27.27 -6.67
C VAL A 148 -14.69 -28.25 -5.54
N ARG A 149 -13.69 -28.98 -5.00
CA ARG A 149 -13.90 -29.95 -3.90
C ARG A 149 -14.56 -29.38 -2.64
N LYS A 150 -14.34 -28.12 -2.31
CA LYS A 150 -15.00 -27.46 -1.17
C LYS A 150 -16.51 -27.23 -1.37
N ARG A 151 -17.04 -27.41 -2.56
CA ARG A 151 -18.46 -27.25 -2.86
C ARG A 151 -19.28 -28.51 -2.48
N ASP A 152 -18.71 -29.69 -2.68
CA ASP A 152 -19.38 -30.95 -2.44
C ASP A 152 -19.54 -31.27 -0.94
N GLY A 153 -18.62 -30.77 -0.09
CA GLY A 153 -18.69 -30.93 1.36
C GLY A 153 -19.70 -30.02 2.07
N ALA A 154 -20.15 -28.92 1.42
CA ALA A 154 -21.12 -27.99 2.01
C ALA A 154 -22.58 -28.34 1.73
N THR A 155 -22.85 -29.11 0.67
CA THR A 155 -24.18 -29.57 0.30
C THR A 155 -24.61 -30.84 1.06
N ALA A 156 -23.65 -31.62 1.56
CA ALA A 156 -23.92 -32.84 2.32
C ALA A 156 -24.38 -32.65 3.78
N LYS A 157 -24.36 -31.40 4.30
CA LYS A 157 -24.82 -31.07 5.68
C LYS A 157 -26.20 -30.41 5.75
N ARG A 158 -26.98 -30.42 4.68
CA ARG A 158 -28.37 -29.91 4.62
C ARG A 158 -29.34 -30.94 4.03
N ALA A 159 -29.15 -32.19 4.35
CA ALA A 159 -30.14 -33.24 4.17
C ALA A 159 -30.41 -33.90 5.52
#